data_53e2438f36f542a5e0ea797e23c271b0
#
_entry.id   53e2438f36f542a5e0ea797e23c271b0
#
_cell.length_a   1.000
_cell.length_b   1.000
_cell.length_c   1.000
_cell.angle_alpha   90.00
_cell.angle_beta   90.00
_cell.angle_gamma   90.00
#
_symmetry.space_group_name_H-M   'P 1'
#
loop_
_entity.id
_entity.type
_entity.pdbx_description
1 polymer ?
#
loop_
_entity_poly.entity_id
_entity_poly.type
_entity_poly.pdbx_seq_one_letter_code
_entity_poly.pdbx_strand_id
1 'polypeptide(L)'
;LYDAFLIKENHIAACGGIAQAVEAAHRIAPGKPVEVEVESLGELQQALDAGADIIMLDELSLDDMREAVRLTAGRASLEASGGINEDTLRVIAETGVDYISIGAMTKDVKAVDLSMRLSL
;
A
#
# COMPACT_ATOMS: atom_id res chain seq x y z
N LEU A 1 -0.03 14.33 -1.48
CA LEU A 1 -1.21 13.89 -0.74
C LEU A 1 -2.37 13.72 -1.69
N TYR A 2 -2.98 12.60 -1.65
CA TYR A 2 -4.15 12.30 -2.46
C TYR A 2 -5.28 11.84 -1.56
N ASP A 3 -6.48 12.01 -2.04
CA ASP A 3 -7.68 11.65 -1.30
C ASP A 3 -8.14 10.27 -1.77
N ALA A 4 -7.81 9.26 -0.99
CA ALA A 4 -8.13 7.87 -1.31
C ALA A 4 -8.98 7.25 -0.21
N PHE A 5 -9.79 6.27 -0.60
CA PHE A 5 -10.57 5.50 0.35
C PHE A 5 -9.68 4.35 0.87
N LEU A 6 -9.31 4.43 2.14
CA LEU A 6 -8.40 3.44 2.73
C LEU A 6 -9.17 2.28 3.34
N ILE A 7 -8.82 1.07 2.92
CA ILE A 7 -9.38 -0.17 3.44
C ILE A 7 -8.35 -0.85 4.33
N LYS A 8 -8.72 -1.07 5.58
CA LYS A 8 -7.89 -1.77 6.55
C LYS A 8 -8.51 -3.12 6.88
N GLU A 9 -7.77 -3.92 7.62
CA GLU A 9 -8.18 -5.31 7.91
C GLU A 9 -9.55 -5.43 8.57
N ASN A 10 -9.93 -4.49 9.44
CA ASN A 10 -11.24 -4.54 10.06
C ASN A 10 -12.37 -4.31 9.05
N HIS A 11 -12.16 -3.50 8.04
CA HIS A 11 -13.11 -3.33 6.94
C HIS A 11 -13.21 -4.61 6.12
N ILE A 12 -12.07 -5.24 5.87
CA ILE A 12 -12.01 -6.50 5.12
C ILE A 12 -12.81 -7.57 5.85
N ALA A 13 -12.61 -7.68 7.16
CA ALA A 13 -13.33 -8.64 7.97
C ALA A 13 -14.84 -8.38 7.96
N ALA A 14 -15.24 -7.11 8.08
CA ALA A 14 -16.64 -6.73 8.09
C ALA A 14 -17.32 -7.02 6.74
N CYS A 15 -16.60 -6.89 5.64
CA CYS A 15 -17.17 -7.10 4.30
C CYS A 15 -17.06 -8.53 3.81
N GLY A 16 -16.31 -9.38 4.50
CA GLY A 16 -16.17 -10.78 4.15
C GLY A 16 -14.98 -11.10 3.25
N GLY A 17 -14.09 -10.12 2.99
CA GLY A 17 -12.89 -10.34 2.20
C GLY A 17 -12.43 -9.10 1.49
N ILE A 18 -11.23 -9.17 0.91
CA ILE A 18 -10.63 -8.03 0.21
C ILE A 18 -11.46 -7.64 -1.02
N ALA A 19 -11.87 -8.60 -1.82
CA ALA A 19 -12.65 -8.31 -3.02
C ALA A 19 -13.95 -7.59 -2.69
N GLN A 20 -14.66 -8.06 -1.68
CA GLN A 20 -15.90 -7.45 -1.24
C GLN A 20 -15.68 -6.04 -0.68
N ALA A 21 -14.59 -5.84 0.05
CA ALA A 21 -14.27 -4.54 0.61
C ALA A 21 -13.93 -3.53 -0.48
N VAL A 22 -13.14 -3.91 -1.48
CA VAL A 22 -12.78 -3.05 -2.59
C VAL A 22 -14.04 -2.68 -3.40
N GLU A 23 -14.87 -3.66 -3.67
CA GLU A 23 -16.12 -3.42 -4.41
C GLU A 23 -17.03 -2.46 -3.65
N ALA A 24 -17.17 -2.66 -2.35
CA ALA A 24 -17.97 -1.77 -1.52
C ALA A 24 -17.42 -0.34 -1.53
N ALA A 25 -16.09 -0.20 -1.45
CA ALA A 25 -15.45 1.11 -1.48
C ALA A 25 -15.72 1.84 -2.80
N HIS A 26 -15.65 1.13 -3.91
CA HIS A 26 -15.94 1.73 -5.21
C HIS A 26 -17.40 2.20 -5.33
N ARG A 27 -18.30 1.49 -4.66
CA ARG A 27 -19.73 1.89 -4.65
C ARG A 27 -19.96 3.09 -3.74
N ILE A 28 -19.30 3.12 -2.58
CA ILE A 28 -19.48 4.20 -1.60
C ILE A 28 -18.85 5.49 -2.07
N ALA A 29 -17.68 5.40 -2.69
CA ALA A 29 -16.91 6.56 -3.12
C ALA A 29 -16.52 6.44 -4.60
N PRO A 30 -17.50 6.51 -5.50
CA PRO A 30 -17.19 6.41 -6.94
C PRO A 30 -16.24 7.54 -7.36
N GLY A 31 -15.27 7.20 -8.16
CA GLY A 31 -14.30 8.17 -8.64
C GLY A 31 -13.12 8.42 -7.71
N LYS A 32 -13.14 7.89 -6.50
CA LYS A 32 -11.98 7.99 -5.59
C LYS A 32 -11.12 6.74 -5.72
N PRO A 33 -9.78 6.91 -5.67
CA PRO A 33 -8.90 5.74 -5.62
C PRO A 33 -9.16 4.93 -4.36
N VAL A 34 -9.07 3.61 -4.49
CA VAL A 34 -9.21 2.70 -3.36
C VAL A 34 -7.84 2.17 -2.98
N GLU A 35 -7.46 2.37 -1.74
CA GLU A 35 -6.20 1.88 -1.21
C GLU A 35 -6.46 0.73 -0.25
N VAL A 36 -5.72 -0.37 -0.41
CA VAL A 36 -5.83 -1.55 0.45
C VAL A 36 -4.50 -1.80 1.11
N GLU A 37 -4.52 -2.01 2.42
CA GLU A 37 -3.34 -2.41 3.18
C GLU A 37 -3.26 -3.93 3.19
N VAL A 38 -2.12 -4.47 2.76
CA VAL A 38 -1.91 -5.92 2.70
C VAL A 38 -0.64 -6.31 3.46
N GLU A 39 -0.64 -7.51 4.02
CA GLU A 39 0.46 -8.01 4.81
C GLU A 39 1.12 -9.25 4.21
N SER A 40 0.65 -9.68 3.06
CA SER A 40 1.20 -10.86 2.38
C SER A 40 1.01 -10.76 0.88
N LEU A 41 1.76 -11.57 0.15
CA LEU A 41 1.61 -11.64 -1.31
C LEU A 41 0.26 -12.21 -1.73
N GLY A 42 -0.30 -13.10 -0.92
CA GLY A 42 -1.64 -13.63 -1.18
C GLY A 42 -2.70 -12.55 -1.12
N GLU A 43 -2.61 -11.68 -0.12
CA GLU A 43 -3.51 -10.54 -0.01
C GLU A 43 -3.31 -9.55 -1.14
N LEU A 44 -2.06 -9.34 -1.54
CA LEU A 44 -1.75 -8.50 -2.69
C LEU A 44 -2.47 -8.98 -3.94
N GLN A 45 -2.41 -10.29 -4.20
CA GLN A 45 -3.05 -10.85 -5.38
C GLN A 45 -4.57 -10.64 -5.34
N GLN A 46 -5.18 -10.82 -4.16
CA GLN A 46 -6.61 -10.56 -3.99
C GLN A 46 -6.96 -9.10 -4.26
N ALA A 47 -6.13 -8.19 -3.77
CA ALA A 47 -6.35 -6.76 -3.98
C ALA A 47 -6.22 -6.38 -5.47
N LEU A 48 -5.23 -6.95 -6.15
CA LEU A 48 -5.06 -6.72 -7.58
C LEU A 48 -6.25 -7.25 -8.38
N ASP A 49 -6.70 -8.45 -8.06
CA ASP A 49 -7.83 -9.05 -8.75
C ASP A 49 -9.12 -8.28 -8.52
N ALA A 50 -9.24 -7.64 -7.36
CA ALA A 50 -10.40 -6.84 -7.03
C ALA A 50 -10.39 -5.44 -7.65
N GLY A 51 -9.25 -5.03 -8.22
CA GLY A 51 -9.14 -3.72 -8.86
C GLY A 51 -8.78 -2.58 -7.92
N ALA A 52 -8.04 -2.87 -6.84
CA ALA A 52 -7.53 -1.81 -5.97
C ALA A 52 -6.62 -0.89 -6.77
N ASP A 53 -6.69 0.39 -6.49
CA ASP A 53 -5.90 1.40 -7.20
C ASP A 53 -4.53 1.58 -6.57
N ILE A 54 -4.45 1.47 -5.26
CA ILE A 54 -3.22 1.63 -4.49
C ILE A 54 -3.16 0.50 -3.49
N ILE A 55 -1.99 -0.10 -3.33
CA ILE A 55 -1.81 -1.19 -2.38
C ILE A 55 -0.64 -0.85 -1.47
N MET A 56 -0.92 -0.79 -0.17
CA MET A 56 0.10 -0.55 0.84
C MET A 56 0.66 -1.88 1.32
N LEU A 57 1.96 -2.04 1.18
CA LEU A 57 2.67 -3.24 1.62
C LEU A 57 3.14 -3.01 3.05
N ASP A 58 2.47 -3.65 4.01
CA ASP A 58 2.76 -3.45 5.42
C ASP A 58 3.75 -4.48 5.93
N GLU A 59 4.94 -4.00 6.25
CA GLU A 59 6.01 -4.80 6.85
C GLU A 59 6.42 -6.04 6.05
N LEU A 60 6.42 -5.95 4.73
CA LEU A 60 6.91 -7.04 3.90
C LEU A 60 8.44 -7.04 3.88
N SER A 61 9.03 -8.22 3.69
CA SER A 61 10.46 -8.33 3.47
C SER A 61 10.84 -7.69 2.14
N LEU A 62 12.12 -7.40 1.96
CA LEU A 62 12.60 -6.83 0.70
C LEU A 62 12.35 -7.75 -0.48
N ASP A 63 12.54 -9.06 -0.27
CA ASP A 63 12.27 -10.03 -1.32
C ASP A 63 10.79 -10.05 -1.70
N ASP A 64 9.91 -9.97 -0.71
CA ASP A 64 8.48 -9.93 -0.96
C ASP A 64 8.06 -8.62 -1.63
N MET A 65 8.72 -7.51 -1.29
CA MET A 65 8.45 -6.24 -1.98
C MET A 65 8.81 -6.32 -3.46
N ARG A 66 9.96 -6.92 -3.78
CA ARG A 66 10.36 -7.11 -5.17
C ARG A 66 9.38 -7.99 -5.92
N GLU A 67 8.94 -9.06 -5.28
CA GLU A 67 7.94 -9.95 -5.87
C GLU A 67 6.62 -9.23 -6.04
N ALA A 68 6.23 -8.40 -5.07
CA ALA A 68 5.01 -7.59 -5.16
C ALA A 68 5.04 -6.66 -6.37
N VAL A 69 6.16 -6.01 -6.60
CA VAL A 69 6.33 -5.13 -7.77
C VAL A 69 6.16 -5.94 -9.06
N ARG A 70 6.79 -7.11 -9.12
CA ARG A 70 6.71 -7.97 -10.29
C ARG A 70 5.28 -8.44 -10.56
N LEU A 71 4.60 -8.89 -9.51
CA LEU A 71 3.22 -9.38 -9.63
C LEU A 71 2.26 -8.26 -10.04
N THR A 72 2.48 -7.07 -9.51
CA THR A 72 1.61 -5.93 -9.77
C THR A 72 1.73 -5.48 -11.23
N ALA A 73 2.94 -5.46 -11.77
CA ALA A 73 3.19 -5.15 -13.18
C ALA A 73 2.47 -3.87 -13.66
N GLY A 74 2.44 -2.84 -12.81
CA GLY A 74 1.84 -1.56 -13.15
C GLY A 74 0.33 -1.47 -13.03
N ARG A 75 -0.34 -2.54 -12.57
CA ARG A 75 -1.80 -2.52 -12.44
C ARG A 75 -2.30 -1.65 -11.29
N ALA A 76 -1.45 -1.38 -10.32
CA ALA A 76 -1.77 -0.54 -9.18
C ALA A 76 -0.50 0.17 -8.71
N SER A 77 -0.66 1.21 -7.92
CA SER A 77 0.49 1.85 -7.27
C SER A 77 0.79 1.11 -5.98
N LEU A 78 2.07 0.93 -5.69
CA LEU A 78 2.51 0.25 -4.48
C LEU A 78 3.16 1.23 -3.51
N GLU A 79 2.78 1.14 -2.25
CA GLU A 79 3.36 1.95 -1.19
C GLU A 79 3.97 1.03 -0.15
N ALA A 80 5.23 1.23 0.19
CA ALA A 80 5.89 0.47 1.24
C ALA A 80 5.66 1.17 2.57
N SER A 81 5.33 0.40 3.60
CA SER A 81 5.06 0.92 4.94
C SER A 81 5.63 -0.04 5.98
N GLY A 82 5.80 0.45 7.19
CA GLY A 82 6.33 -0.35 8.30
C GLY A 82 7.57 0.29 8.89
N GLY A 83 8.43 -0.52 9.47
CA GLY A 83 9.63 -0.06 10.16
C GLY A 83 10.73 0.43 9.23
N ILE A 84 10.46 1.47 8.48
CA ILE A 84 11.40 2.02 7.50
C ILE A 84 12.24 3.10 8.16
N ASN A 85 13.57 3.05 7.98
CA ASN A 85 14.48 4.06 8.48
C ASN A 85 15.41 4.51 7.35
N GLU A 86 16.30 5.45 7.66
CA GLU A 86 17.21 6.00 6.65
C GLU A 86 18.08 4.93 5.99
N ASP A 87 18.50 3.93 6.76
CA ASP A 87 19.37 2.88 6.24
C ASP A 87 18.64 1.97 5.25
N THR A 88 17.36 1.73 5.48
CA THR A 88 16.57 0.85 4.64
C THR A 88 15.84 1.57 3.51
N LEU A 89 15.70 2.89 3.63
CA LEU A 89 14.95 3.69 2.68
C LEU A 89 15.43 3.48 1.24
N ARG A 90 16.74 3.55 1.02
CA ARG A 90 17.30 3.38 -0.31
C ARG A 90 17.03 1.98 -0.88
N VAL A 91 17.21 0.97 -0.04
CA VAL A 91 17.02 -0.42 -0.47
C VAL A 91 15.57 -0.66 -0.83
N ILE A 92 14.65 -0.11 -0.03
CA ILE A 92 13.23 -0.21 -0.31
C ILE A 92 12.88 0.51 -1.60
N ALA A 93 13.44 1.69 -1.83
CA ALA A 93 13.22 2.43 -3.07
C ALA A 93 13.67 1.62 -4.28
N GLU A 94 14.76 0.87 -4.14
CA GLU A 94 15.29 0.05 -5.23
C GLU A 94 14.42 -1.14 -5.57
N THR A 95 13.45 -1.49 -4.70
CA THR A 95 12.53 -2.59 -5.02
C THR A 95 11.56 -2.24 -6.14
N GLY A 96 11.38 -0.96 -6.41
CA GLY A 96 10.47 -0.51 -7.46
C GLY A 96 9.11 -0.05 -6.98
N VAL A 97 8.89 0.05 -5.66
CA VAL A 97 7.64 0.60 -5.15
C VAL A 97 7.49 2.06 -5.56
N ASP A 98 6.25 2.51 -5.69
CA ASP A 98 5.97 3.87 -6.16
C ASP A 98 6.04 4.90 -5.05
N TYR A 99 5.71 4.51 -3.81
CA TYR A 99 5.68 5.40 -2.67
C TYR A 99 6.29 4.72 -1.45
N ILE A 100 6.82 5.52 -0.54
CA ILE A 100 7.29 5.03 0.75
C ILE A 100 6.70 5.92 1.83
N SER A 101 6.04 5.29 2.81
CA SER A 101 5.49 6.00 3.95
C SER A 101 6.55 6.02 5.05
N ILE A 102 7.00 7.20 5.42
CA ILE A 102 8.07 7.36 6.42
C ILE A 102 7.60 8.06 7.69
N GLY A 103 6.30 8.15 7.88
CA GLY A 103 5.74 8.82 9.05
C GLY A 103 6.21 8.23 10.37
N ALA A 104 6.41 6.92 10.41
CA ALA A 104 6.82 6.23 11.63
C ALA A 104 8.25 6.53 12.06
N MET A 105 9.06 7.15 11.22
CA MET A 105 10.44 7.47 11.53
C MET A 105 10.59 8.71 12.38
N THR A 106 9.54 9.46 12.56
CA THR A 106 9.68 10.83 13.02
C THR A 106 9.15 11.00 14.41
N LYS A 107 9.85 10.42 15.32
CA LYS A 107 9.54 10.58 16.73
C LYS A 107 9.63 12.03 17.18
N ASP A 108 10.59 12.76 16.66
CA ASP A 108 10.86 14.12 17.06
C ASP A 108 10.46 15.15 16.03
N VAL A 109 10.05 14.73 14.90
CA VAL A 109 9.51 15.61 13.88
C VAL A 109 8.02 15.56 14.05
N LYS A 110 7.41 16.71 14.13
CA LYS A 110 5.96 16.80 14.22
C LYS A 110 5.37 15.85 13.21
N ALA A 111 4.41 15.08 13.69
CA ALA A 111 3.78 14.04 12.93
C ALA A 111 3.34 14.52 11.56
N VAL A 112 4.22 14.47 10.66
CA VAL A 112 3.91 14.69 9.29
C VAL A 112 4.01 13.33 8.66
N ASP A 113 2.88 12.78 8.33
CA ASP A 113 2.87 11.57 7.53
C ASP A 113 3.40 11.94 6.18
N LEU A 114 4.66 11.61 5.95
CA LEU A 114 5.27 11.90 4.68
C LEU A 114 5.17 10.67 3.80
N SER A 115 4.34 10.77 2.81
CA SER A 115 4.37 9.82 1.71
C SER A 115 5.18 10.46 0.62
N MET A 116 6.31 9.85 0.31
CA MET A 116 7.19 10.36 -0.73
C MET A 116 7.02 9.51 -1.97
N ARG A 117 6.68 10.16 -3.04
CA ARG A 117 6.68 9.49 -4.34
C ARG A 117 8.10 9.40 -4.85
N LEU A 118 8.52 8.21 -5.18
CA LEU A 118 9.82 7.97 -5.75
C LEU A 118 9.66 7.68 -7.22
N SER A 119 10.11 8.61 -8.04
CA SER A 119 10.20 8.39 -9.49
C SER A 119 11.58 7.83 -9.75
N LEU A 120 11.65 6.58 -10.04
CA LEU A 120 12.93 5.95 -10.38
C LEU A 120 13.04 5.76 -11.86
#